data_91965345623dcc54d9a2fc704af8334b
#
_entry.id   91965345623dcc54d9a2fc704af8334b
#
_cell.length_a   1.000
_cell.length_b   1.000
_cell.length_c   1.000
_cell.angle_alpha   90.00
_cell.angle_beta   90.00
_cell.angle_gamma   90.00
#
_symmetry.space_group_name_H-M   'P 1'
#
loop_
_entity.id
_entity.type
_entity.pdbx_description
1 polymer ?
#
loop_
_entity_poly.entity_id
_entity_poly.type
_entity_poly.pdbx_seq_one_letter_code
_entity_poly.pdbx_strand_id
1 'polypeptide(L)'
;KSSQSPEYIASLVAAKKTGKSVKWADTRTDSFLSDTHGRDSWIKATLAFDENKKMVAAKINVVANCGAFLGLMGPMAQSANIRNNFCGAYQLPKIYINTIASFTNTTPIGAYRGAGRPEGVYIMERLIQKASLEMNFDPVELRKINLIDKSQFPYKSAAGLTYDSGDFHSLLNDALLTSEWNTYQDRVEESKKKGLLRGRALTYYLEVTAPVGKEMGKIRFDDSGDITLISGNLDYGQGHLTSFSQIVSDKLGIPMEKFKLLQGDSKELIAGSGTGGSRSAISGGTLLLSASDIVIDNGKQLAAYLFQDNPENIEFNDGNFELPNSNHRVSILELNDQVKDLIKNKKLPNHLPQGLDGALAEDTPPSSFPNGCHVSEVEINPKTGEVKLIKHIAVNDFGNLINPLLVEGQVLGGIIQAQGQILMENLCYDEYGQLLSGSYMDYTMPKAADIPKQFVFKSHPVPCKTNPLGIKGCGEAGISGALPTIMNAIVDALESNGIDGKNLNMPVTSEKMWEILS
;
A
#
# COMPACT_ATOMS: atom_id res chain seq x y z
N LYS A 1 -4.47 14.88 1.91
CA LYS A 1 -4.80 15.21 0.51
C LYS A 1 -3.60 14.91 -0.39
N SER A 2 -3.78 14.08 -1.40
CA SER A 2 -2.71 13.66 -2.32
C SER A 2 -2.53 14.60 -3.53
N SER A 3 -3.31 15.67 -3.60
CA SER A 3 -3.30 16.67 -4.67
C SER A 3 -3.36 18.08 -4.10
N GLN A 4 -3.00 19.06 -4.93
CA GLN A 4 -3.18 20.47 -4.58
C GLN A 4 -4.66 20.77 -4.44
N SER A 5 -5.05 21.38 -3.32
CA SER A 5 -6.41 21.85 -3.11
C SER A 5 -6.50 23.38 -3.18
N PRO A 6 -7.67 23.92 -3.57
CA PRO A 6 -7.87 25.36 -3.70
C PRO A 6 -7.49 26.15 -2.44
N GLU A 7 -7.68 25.56 -1.26
CA GLU A 7 -7.39 26.19 0.03
C GLU A 7 -5.89 26.49 0.22
N TYR A 8 -4.99 25.67 -0.37
CA TYR A 8 -3.56 25.94 -0.31
C TYR A 8 -3.22 27.22 -1.06
N ILE A 9 -3.77 27.40 -2.26
CA ILE A 9 -3.56 28.59 -3.06
C ILE A 9 -4.17 29.80 -2.37
N ALA A 10 -5.41 29.68 -1.86
CA ALA A 10 -6.09 30.75 -1.13
C ALA A 10 -5.29 31.19 0.12
N SER A 11 -4.80 30.22 0.92
CA SER A 11 -3.99 30.51 2.10
C SER A 11 -2.66 31.19 1.77
N LEU A 12 -1.98 30.74 0.70
CA LEU A 12 -0.72 31.35 0.25
C LEU A 12 -0.92 32.78 -0.27
N VAL A 13 -1.99 33.02 -1.04
CA VAL A 13 -2.34 34.36 -1.52
C VAL A 13 -2.70 35.28 -0.37
N ALA A 14 -3.47 34.80 0.62
CA ALA A 14 -3.81 35.55 1.81
C ALA A 14 -2.58 35.90 2.64
N ALA A 15 -1.68 34.93 2.86
CA ALA A 15 -0.42 35.15 3.58
C ALA A 15 0.45 36.21 2.89
N LYS A 16 0.58 36.11 1.54
CA LYS A 16 1.32 37.07 0.74
C LYS A 16 0.73 38.48 0.83
N LYS A 17 -0.60 38.60 0.74
CA LYS A 17 -1.29 39.91 0.80
C LYS A 17 -1.25 40.57 2.17
N THR A 18 -1.35 39.78 3.23
CA THR A 18 -1.42 40.29 4.60
C THR A 18 -0.05 40.42 5.28
N GLY A 19 0.99 39.75 4.75
CA GLY A 19 2.29 39.63 5.39
C GLY A 19 2.26 38.83 6.70
N LYS A 20 1.21 38.02 6.93
CA LYS A 20 0.99 37.25 8.16
C LYS A 20 0.87 35.76 7.86
N SER A 21 1.12 34.93 8.89
CA SER A 21 0.80 33.50 8.83
C SER A 21 -0.72 33.32 8.72
N VAL A 22 -1.14 32.44 7.81
CA VAL A 22 -2.56 32.11 7.58
C VAL A 22 -2.76 30.62 7.84
N LYS A 23 -3.81 30.29 8.59
CA LYS A 23 -4.26 28.93 8.87
C LYS A 23 -5.64 28.73 8.27
N TRP A 24 -5.81 27.66 7.50
CA TRP A 24 -7.11 27.17 7.05
C TRP A 24 -7.60 26.06 7.99
N ALA A 25 -8.85 26.12 8.40
CA ALA A 25 -9.54 25.06 9.12
C ALA A 25 -10.92 24.90 8.50
N ASP A 26 -11.18 23.73 7.97
CA ASP A 26 -12.41 23.37 7.27
C ASP A 26 -13.47 22.85 8.24
N THR A 27 -14.73 23.04 7.93
CA THR A 27 -15.83 22.34 8.62
C THR A 27 -16.03 20.95 7.99
N ARG A 28 -16.70 20.04 8.69
CA ARG A 28 -16.99 18.71 8.14
C ARG A 28 -17.88 18.77 6.90
N THR A 29 -18.88 19.63 6.93
CA THR A 29 -19.78 19.82 5.80
C THR A 29 -19.05 20.38 4.58
N ASP A 30 -18.20 21.39 4.78
CA ASP A 30 -17.41 21.95 3.67
C ASP A 30 -16.46 20.91 3.08
N SER A 31 -15.85 20.06 3.92
CA SER A 31 -15.00 18.95 3.46
C SER A 31 -15.77 17.94 2.60
N PHE A 32 -17.00 17.59 2.94
CA PHE A 32 -17.85 16.71 2.11
C PHE A 32 -18.22 17.32 0.77
N LEU A 33 -18.36 18.65 0.71
CA LEU A 33 -18.71 19.38 -0.51
C LEU A 33 -17.51 19.65 -1.42
N SER A 34 -16.30 19.80 -0.87
CA SER A 34 -15.13 20.32 -1.61
C SER A 34 -13.95 19.37 -1.71
N ASP A 35 -13.81 18.38 -0.81
CA ASP A 35 -12.73 17.41 -0.86
C ASP A 35 -12.93 16.40 -2.00
N THR A 36 -11.81 15.91 -2.52
CA THR A 36 -11.87 14.89 -3.58
C THR A 36 -12.41 13.56 -3.05
N HIS A 37 -13.30 12.95 -3.82
CA HIS A 37 -13.79 11.59 -3.58
C HIS A 37 -12.89 10.55 -4.23
N GLY A 38 -13.06 9.27 -3.86
CA GLY A 38 -12.41 8.13 -4.51
C GLY A 38 -13.40 7.33 -5.35
N ARG A 39 -12.88 6.65 -6.37
CA ARG A 39 -13.50 5.52 -7.07
C ARG A 39 -14.95 5.72 -7.52
N ASP A 40 -15.13 6.39 -8.64
CA ASP A 40 -16.42 6.44 -9.31
C ASP A 40 -16.23 6.16 -10.81
N SER A 41 -16.61 4.96 -11.24
CA SER A 41 -16.45 4.51 -12.61
C SER A 41 -17.55 3.53 -13.00
N TRP A 42 -18.05 3.69 -14.22
CA TRP A 42 -18.82 2.65 -14.88
C TRP A 42 -17.89 1.79 -15.73
N ILE A 43 -17.94 0.46 -15.54
CA ILE A 43 -16.99 -0.46 -16.16
C ILE A 43 -17.73 -1.61 -16.84
N LYS A 44 -17.43 -1.81 -18.15
CA LYS A 44 -17.84 -2.99 -18.89
C LYS A 44 -16.61 -3.80 -19.26
N ALA A 45 -16.51 -5.03 -18.74
CA ALA A 45 -15.36 -5.89 -18.95
C ALA A 45 -15.78 -7.28 -19.45
N THR A 46 -14.90 -7.90 -20.23
CA THR A 46 -15.06 -9.25 -20.77
C THR A 46 -13.73 -9.99 -20.63
N LEU A 47 -13.78 -11.24 -20.17
CA LEU A 47 -12.65 -12.15 -20.08
C LEU A 47 -12.95 -13.39 -20.93
N ALA A 48 -12.03 -13.78 -21.80
CA ALA A 48 -12.15 -14.92 -22.68
C ALA A 48 -11.24 -16.06 -22.23
N PHE A 49 -11.75 -17.29 -22.33
CA PHE A 49 -11.04 -18.52 -22.00
C PHE A 49 -11.04 -19.46 -23.21
N ASP A 50 -10.02 -20.31 -23.30
CA ASP A 50 -10.00 -21.44 -24.22
C ASP A 50 -10.74 -22.66 -23.62
N GLU A 51 -10.76 -23.77 -24.38
CA GLU A 51 -11.37 -25.05 -23.99
C GLU A 51 -10.75 -25.66 -22.73
N ASN A 52 -9.47 -25.34 -22.45
CA ASN A 52 -8.73 -25.76 -21.25
C ASN A 52 -8.88 -24.79 -20.08
N LYS A 53 -9.78 -23.83 -20.17
CA LYS A 53 -10.03 -22.79 -19.16
C LYS A 53 -8.82 -21.87 -18.91
N LYS A 54 -7.91 -21.75 -19.91
CA LYS A 54 -6.83 -20.77 -19.89
C LYS A 54 -7.35 -19.42 -20.38
N MET A 55 -6.97 -18.35 -19.68
CA MET A 55 -7.27 -16.98 -20.10
C MET A 55 -6.53 -16.65 -21.40
N VAL A 56 -7.25 -16.18 -22.42
CA VAL A 56 -6.67 -15.85 -23.73
C VAL A 56 -6.69 -14.35 -24.03
N ALA A 57 -7.69 -13.61 -23.54
CA ALA A 57 -7.80 -12.17 -23.76
C ALA A 57 -8.77 -11.53 -22.79
N ALA A 58 -8.59 -10.23 -22.55
CA ALA A 58 -9.57 -9.40 -21.84
C ALA A 58 -9.81 -8.07 -22.57
N LYS A 59 -11.06 -7.57 -22.48
CA LYS A 59 -11.47 -6.26 -22.99
C LYS A 59 -12.16 -5.48 -21.88
N ILE A 60 -11.72 -4.24 -21.66
CA ILE A 60 -12.24 -3.38 -20.59
C ILE A 60 -12.55 -2.01 -21.19
N ASN A 61 -13.76 -1.51 -20.94
CA ASN A 61 -14.16 -0.15 -21.21
C ASN A 61 -14.54 0.51 -19.89
N VAL A 62 -13.90 1.63 -19.60
CA VAL A 62 -14.10 2.43 -18.38
C VAL A 62 -14.65 3.78 -18.78
N VAL A 63 -15.75 4.20 -18.17
CA VAL A 63 -16.18 5.59 -18.12
C VAL A 63 -15.90 6.09 -16.73
N ALA A 64 -14.88 6.93 -16.60
CA ALA A 64 -14.35 7.41 -15.35
C ALA A 64 -14.94 8.79 -15.02
N ASN A 65 -15.58 8.94 -13.86
CA ASN A 65 -15.98 10.23 -13.35
C ASN A 65 -14.75 11.04 -12.92
N CYS A 66 -14.66 12.29 -13.36
CA CYS A 66 -13.63 13.24 -12.93
C CYS A 66 -14.17 14.32 -11.99
N GLY A 67 -15.49 14.37 -11.79
CA GLY A 67 -16.16 15.45 -11.09
C GLY A 67 -16.15 16.76 -11.86
N ALA A 68 -16.38 17.87 -11.20
CA ALA A 68 -16.53 19.20 -11.81
C ALA A 68 -15.22 19.79 -12.36
N PHE A 69 -14.08 19.34 -11.84
CA PHE A 69 -12.74 19.73 -12.33
C PHE A 69 -11.70 18.63 -12.04
N LEU A 70 -10.59 18.64 -12.78
CA LEU A 70 -9.56 17.62 -12.65
C LEU A 70 -8.71 17.79 -11.39
N GLY A 71 -8.69 16.76 -10.54
CA GLY A 71 -7.64 16.56 -9.57
C GLY A 71 -6.40 15.93 -10.22
N LEU A 72 -5.21 16.14 -9.63
CA LEU A 72 -3.93 15.71 -10.18
C LEU A 72 -3.88 14.20 -10.52
N MET A 73 -4.47 13.35 -9.68
CA MET A 73 -4.37 11.89 -9.78
C MET A 73 -5.66 11.22 -10.30
N GLY A 74 -6.76 11.95 -10.46
CA GLY A 74 -8.05 11.38 -10.83
C GLY A 74 -8.00 10.55 -12.12
N PRO A 75 -7.65 11.13 -13.27
CA PRO A 75 -7.62 10.41 -14.55
C PRO A 75 -6.60 9.28 -14.57
N MET A 76 -5.43 9.47 -13.95
CA MET A 76 -4.38 8.44 -13.91
C MET A 76 -4.79 7.24 -13.06
N ALA A 77 -5.46 7.46 -11.95
CA ALA A 77 -5.97 6.38 -11.10
C ALA A 77 -6.95 5.49 -11.88
N GLN A 78 -7.86 6.10 -12.62
CA GLN A 78 -8.92 5.37 -13.33
C GLN A 78 -8.51 4.87 -14.74
N SER A 79 -7.27 5.07 -15.18
CA SER A 79 -6.75 4.62 -16.47
C SER A 79 -5.48 3.79 -16.34
N ALA A 80 -4.32 4.45 -16.24
CA ALA A 80 -3.02 3.80 -16.22
C ALA A 80 -2.86 2.81 -15.05
N ASN A 81 -3.36 3.14 -13.85
CA ASN A 81 -3.24 2.27 -12.70
C ASN A 81 -4.17 1.04 -12.80
N ILE A 82 -5.38 1.19 -13.35
CA ILE A 82 -6.24 0.03 -13.66
C ILE A 82 -5.51 -0.90 -14.64
N ARG A 83 -4.97 -0.37 -15.75
CA ARG A 83 -4.22 -1.16 -16.74
C ARG A 83 -3.05 -1.92 -16.11
N ASN A 84 -2.26 -1.23 -15.29
CA ASN A 84 -1.04 -1.79 -14.73
C ASN A 84 -1.32 -2.94 -13.73
N ASN A 85 -2.48 -2.93 -13.07
CA ASN A 85 -2.82 -3.90 -12.03
C ASN A 85 -3.85 -4.95 -12.47
N PHE A 86 -4.49 -4.77 -13.63
CA PHE A 86 -5.55 -5.66 -14.08
C PHE A 86 -5.09 -7.10 -14.30
N CYS A 87 -3.91 -7.32 -14.90
CA CYS A 87 -3.41 -8.69 -15.14
C CYS A 87 -3.19 -9.47 -13.83
N GLY A 88 -2.87 -8.77 -12.73
CA GLY A 88 -2.64 -9.39 -11.43
C GLY A 88 -1.58 -10.48 -11.49
N ALA A 89 -1.83 -11.58 -10.80
CA ALA A 89 -0.96 -12.76 -10.73
C ALA A 89 -1.20 -13.77 -11.88
N TYR A 90 -1.97 -13.40 -12.91
CA TYR A 90 -2.45 -14.34 -13.92
C TYR A 90 -1.71 -14.26 -15.25
N GLN A 91 -1.60 -15.41 -15.91
CA GLN A 91 -1.10 -15.54 -17.28
C GLN A 91 -2.18 -15.07 -18.26
N LEU A 92 -2.23 -13.77 -18.51
CA LEU A 92 -3.17 -13.16 -19.46
C LEU A 92 -2.38 -12.56 -20.63
N PRO A 93 -2.42 -13.18 -21.84
CA PRO A 93 -1.54 -12.78 -22.93
C PRO A 93 -1.96 -11.50 -23.66
N LYS A 94 -3.25 -11.15 -23.64
CA LYS A 94 -3.77 -10.00 -24.40
C LYS A 94 -4.77 -9.19 -23.57
N ILE A 95 -4.59 -7.88 -23.56
CA ILE A 95 -5.53 -6.94 -22.95
C ILE A 95 -5.84 -5.79 -23.90
N TYR A 96 -7.09 -5.35 -23.87
CA TYR A 96 -7.53 -4.10 -24.46
C TYR A 96 -8.25 -3.29 -23.39
N ILE A 97 -7.77 -2.09 -23.15
CA ILE A 97 -8.38 -1.17 -22.19
C ILE A 97 -8.64 0.17 -22.87
N ASN A 98 -9.89 0.63 -22.82
CA ASN A 98 -10.29 1.96 -23.25
C ASN A 98 -10.89 2.71 -22.05
N THR A 99 -10.40 3.91 -21.78
CA THR A 99 -10.91 4.77 -20.70
C THR A 99 -11.36 6.10 -21.28
N ILE A 100 -12.59 6.46 -20.97
CA ILE A 100 -13.17 7.79 -21.25
C ILE A 100 -13.26 8.52 -19.91
N ALA A 101 -12.51 9.59 -19.75
CA ALA A 101 -12.61 10.49 -18.60
C ALA A 101 -13.71 11.53 -18.85
N SER A 102 -14.71 11.56 -17.99
CA SER A 102 -15.89 12.43 -18.14
C SER A 102 -15.98 13.42 -17.00
N PHE A 103 -16.20 14.69 -17.33
CA PHE A 103 -16.60 15.69 -16.34
C PHE A 103 -18.07 15.49 -15.96
N THR A 104 -18.36 15.76 -14.69
CA THR A 104 -19.70 15.75 -14.12
C THR A 104 -19.88 16.96 -13.20
N ASN A 105 -21.06 17.13 -12.62
CA ASN A 105 -21.34 18.18 -11.63
C ASN A 105 -21.13 17.71 -10.17
N THR A 106 -20.50 16.56 -9.95
CA THR A 106 -20.19 16.05 -8.61
C THR A 106 -18.83 16.56 -8.13
N THR A 107 -18.52 16.28 -6.87
CA THR A 107 -17.20 16.56 -6.28
C THR A 107 -16.08 15.89 -7.10
N PRO A 108 -14.91 16.53 -7.26
CA PRO A 108 -13.82 15.97 -8.03
C PRO A 108 -13.35 14.61 -7.51
N ILE A 109 -13.01 13.70 -8.42
CA ILE A 109 -12.45 12.40 -8.08
C ILE A 109 -10.93 12.52 -7.98
N GLY A 110 -10.39 12.03 -6.87
CA GLY A 110 -8.96 12.00 -6.58
C GLY A 110 -8.44 10.61 -6.24
N ALA A 111 -7.18 10.55 -5.81
CA ALA A 111 -6.60 9.31 -5.32
C ALA A 111 -7.19 8.94 -3.96
N TYR A 112 -7.82 7.78 -3.87
CA TYR A 112 -8.14 7.08 -2.63
C TYR A 112 -7.21 5.87 -2.51
N ARG A 113 -6.91 5.37 -1.31
CA ARG A 113 -5.90 4.31 -1.05
C ARG A 113 -5.93 3.23 -2.13
N GLY A 114 -4.80 3.02 -2.83
CA GLY A 114 -4.66 2.13 -3.99
C GLY A 114 -4.83 2.81 -5.35
N ALA A 115 -5.66 3.88 -5.48
CA ALA A 115 -5.72 4.77 -6.64
C ALA A 115 -5.73 4.03 -8.00
N GLY A 116 -6.72 3.19 -8.25
CA GLY A 116 -6.88 2.39 -9.48
C GLY A 116 -6.36 0.96 -9.41
N ARG A 117 -5.48 0.65 -8.44
CA ARG A 117 -4.98 -0.73 -8.22
C ARG A 117 -6.08 -1.66 -7.71
N PRO A 118 -6.84 -1.28 -6.65
CA PRO A 118 -7.99 -2.08 -6.21
C PRO A 118 -9.03 -2.26 -7.29
N GLU A 119 -9.27 -1.23 -8.13
CA GLU A 119 -10.20 -1.31 -9.26
C GLU A 119 -9.74 -2.32 -10.30
N GLY A 120 -8.45 -2.33 -10.66
CA GLY A 120 -7.89 -3.30 -11.60
C GLY A 120 -8.02 -4.73 -11.10
N VAL A 121 -7.66 -4.97 -9.83
CA VAL A 121 -7.81 -6.26 -9.16
C VAL A 121 -9.29 -6.66 -9.06
N TYR A 122 -10.16 -5.73 -8.67
CA TYR A 122 -11.60 -5.97 -8.56
C TYR A 122 -12.22 -6.44 -9.87
N ILE A 123 -11.90 -5.78 -10.99
CA ILE A 123 -12.41 -6.16 -12.31
C ILE A 123 -12.01 -7.61 -12.64
N MET A 124 -10.74 -7.95 -12.48
CA MET A 124 -10.22 -9.29 -12.77
C MET A 124 -10.91 -10.35 -11.90
N GLU A 125 -10.92 -10.15 -10.62
CA GLU A 125 -11.42 -11.14 -9.66
C GLU A 125 -12.95 -11.32 -9.73
N ARG A 126 -13.70 -10.26 -10.09
CA ARG A 126 -15.13 -10.35 -10.38
C ARG A 126 -15.41 -11.11 -11.68
N LEU A 127 -14.58 -10.93 -12.70
CA LEU A 127 -14.69 -11.68 -13.95
C LEU A 127 -14.39 -13.17 -13.76
N ILE A 128 -13.36 -13.52 -12.97
CA ILE A 128 -13.03 -14.91 -12.65
C ILE A 128 -14.16 -15.55 -11.85
N GLN A 129 -14.72 -14.87 -10.86
CA GLN A 129 -15.84 -15.39 -10.07
C GLN A 129 -17.08 -15.62 -10.94
N LYS A 130 -17.42 -14.67 -11.82
CA LYS A 130 -18.52 -14.80 -12.75
C LYS A 130 -18.30 -15.95 -13.73
N ALA A 131 -17.09 -16.08 -14.28
CA ALA A 131 -16.73 -17.18 -15.19
C ALA A 131 -16.85 -18.55 -14.50
N SER A 132 -16.40 -18.66 -13.25
CA SER A 132 -16.56 -19.87 -12.43
C SER A 132 -18.02 -20.29 -12.31
N LEU A 133 -18.91 -19.34 -12.01
CA LEU A 133 -20.36 -19.58 -11.90
C LEU A 133 -20.97 -19.98 -13.26
N GLU A 134 -20.66 -19.26 -14.34
CA GLU A 134 -21.20 -19.52 -15.68
C GLU A 134 -20.69 -20.83 -16.28
N MET A 135 -19.45 -21.21 -16.01
CA MET A 135 -18.86 -22.48 -16.45
C MET A 135 -19.13 -23.65 -15.51
N ASN A 136 -19.79 -23.41 -14.37
CA ASN A 136 -19.96 -24.38 -13.28
C ASN A 136 -18.62 -25.08 -12.93
N PHE A 137 -17.59 -24.29 -12.69
CA PHE A 137 -16.23 -24.75 -12.43
C PHE A 137 -15.70 -24.17 -11.13
N ASP A 138 -14.91 -24.96 -10.38
CA ASP A 138 -14.38 -24.54 -9.08
C ASP A 138 -13.55 -23.24 -9.18
N PRO A 139 -13.88 -22.20 -8.40
CA PRO A 139 -13.21 -20.91 -8.48
C PRO A 139 -11.74 -20.93 -8.04
N VAL A 140 -11.35 -21.88 -7.19
CA VAL A 140 -9.95 -22.06 -6.76
C VAL A 140 -9.14 -22.69 -7.88
N GLU A 141 -9.68 -23.75 -8.49
CA GLU A 141 -9.03 -24.46 -9.60
C GLU A 141 -8.92 -23.56 -10.85
N LEU A 142 -9.93 -22.72 -11.13
CA LEU A 142 -9.87 -21.75 -12.23
C LEU A 142 -8.72 -20.74 -12.03
N ARG A 143 -8.47 -20.31 -10.78
CA ARG A 143 -7.32 -19.45 -10.46
C ARG A 143 -6.00 -20.22 -10.62
N LYS A 144 -5.87 -21.41 -10.03
CA LYS A 144 -4.66 -22.24 -10.11
C LYS A 144 -4.21 -22.48 -11.55
N ILE A 145 -5.14 -22.83 -12.44
CA ILE A 145 -4.85 -23.06 -13.86
C ILE A 145 -4.19 -21.84 -14.52
N ASN A 146 -4.52 -20.63 -14.07
CA ASN A 146 -4.13 -19.38 -14.70
C ASN A 146 -3.05 -18.59 -13.95
N LEU A 147 -2.62 -19.01 -12.75
CA LEU A 147 -1.53 -18.36 -12.04
C LEU A 147 -0.20 -18.44 -12.81
N ILE A 148 0.61 -17.41 -12.69
CA ILE A 148 1.99 -17.39 -13.17
C ILE A 148 2.82 -18.35 -12.31
N ASP A 149 3.50 -19.30 -12.94
CA ASP A 149 4.39 -20.24 -12.24
C ASP A 149 5.70 -19.55 -11.83
N LYS A 150 6.26 -19.93 -10.67
CA LYS A 150 7.50 -19.34 -10.17
C LYS A 150 8.72 -19.53 -11.09
N SER A 151 8.71 -20.54 -11.94
CA SER A 151 9.76 -20.77 -12.94
C SER A 151 9.76 -19.74 -14.08
N GLN A 152 8.68 -18.96 -14.23
CA GLN A 152 8.51 -17.98 -15.29
C GLN A 152 9.06 -16.57 -14.92
N PHE A 153 9.53 -16.37 -13.67
CA PHE A 153 10.11 -15.09 -13.28
C PHE A 153 11.56 -14.91 -13.79
N PRO A 154 11.93 -13.68 -14.26
CA PRO A 154 11.08 -12.50 -14.35
C PRO A 154 10.00 -12.62 -15.44
N TYR A 155 8.75 -12.26 -15.09
CA TYR A 155 7.58 -12.41 -15.95
C TYR A 155 7.15 -11.08 -16.54
N LYS A 156 7.02 -11.01 -17.87
CA LYS A 156 6.50 -9.82 -18.58
C LYS A 156 5.00 -9.92 -18.78
N SER A 157 4.24 -9.08 -18.09
CA SER A 157 2.79 -9.03 -18.21
C SER A 157 2.31 -8.36 -19.51
N ALA A 158 1.05 -8.61 -19.91
CA ALA A 158 0.44 -7.94 -21.06
C ALA A 158 0.30 -6.41 -20.87
N ALA A 159 0.35 -5.90 -19.64
CA ALA A 159 0.41 -4.47 -19.35
C ALA A 159 1.80 -3.84 -19.60
N GLY A 160 2.81 -4.65 -19.95
CA GLY A 160 4.18 -4.23 -20.25
C GLY A 160 5.09 -4.11 -19.03
N LEU A 161 4.64 -4.59 -17.86
CA LEU A 161 5.43 -4.61 -16.63
C LEU A 161 6.18 -5.91 -16.48
N THR A 162 7.36 -5.86 -15.88
CA THR A 162 8.18 -7.05 -15.57
C THR A 162 8.16 -7.32 -14.08
N TYR A 163 7.51 -8.39 -13.66
CA TYR A 163 7.50 -8.87 -12.29
C TYR A 163 8.80 -9.61 -11.99
N ASP A 164 9.47 -9.22 -10.92
CA ASP A 164 10.83 -9.71 -10.58
C ASP A 164 10.82 -11.04 -9.81
N SER A 165 9.80 -11.26 -8.99
CA SER A 165 9.72 -12.40 -8.06
C SER A 165 8.29 -12.69 -7.62
N GLY A 166 8.03 -13.96 -7.25
CA GLY A 166 6.76 -14.43 -6.71
C GLY A 166 6.70 -15.96 -6.59
N ASP A 167 5.83 -16.47 -5.71
CA ASP A 167 5.47 -17.90 -5.62
C ASP A 167 3.96 -18.02 -5.37
N PHE A 168 3.18 -17.76 -6.41
CA PHE A 168 1.73 -17.60 -6.31
C PHE A 168 0.99 -18.89 -5.95
N HIS A 169 1.48 -20.05 -6.41
CA HIS A 169 0.88 -21.34 -6.09
C HIS A 169 1.04 -21.71 -4.61
N SER A 170 2.24 -21.54 -4.06
CA SER A 170 2.50 -21.83 -2.65
C SER A 170 1.72 -20.88 -1.74
N LEU A 171 1.65 -19.60 -2.09
CA LEU A 171 0.90 -18.60 -1.33
C LEU A 171 -0.60 -18.88 -1.33
N LEU A 172 -1.19 -19.30 -2.46
CA LEU A 172 -2.59 -19.73 -2.55
C LEU A 172 -2.85 -20.94 -1.65
N ASN A 173 -1.96 -21.93 -1.64
CA ASN A 173 -2.09 -23.10 -0.77
C ASN A 173 -2.03 -22.71 0.72
N ASP A 174 -1.15 -21.78 1.08
CA ASP A 174 -1.10 -21.21 2.42
C ASP A 174 -2.41 -20.53 2.83
N ALA A 175 -3.06 -19.82 1.90
CA ALA A 175 -4.35 -19.18 2.15
C ALA A 175 -5.46 -20.20 2.37
N LEU A 176 -5.50 -21.29 1.58
CA LEU A 176 -6.46 -22.38 1.74
C LEU A 176 -6.31 -23.09 3.09
N LEU A 177 -5.07 -23.36 3.50
CA LEU A 177 -4.77 -23.99 4.78
C LEU A 177 -5.13 -23.07 5.96
N THR A 178 -4.68 -21.81 5.91
CA THR A 178 -4.90 -20.84 7.00
C THR A 178 -6.38 -20.47 7.16
N SER A 179 -7.15 -20.50 6.08
CA SER A 179 -8.60 -20.24 6.12
C SER A 179 -9.44 -21.43 6.53
N GLU A 180 -8.84 -22.62 6.68
CA GLU A 180 -9.59 -23.87 6.91
C GLU A 180 -10.65 -24.08 5.80
N TRP A 181 -10.22 -23.91 4.55
CA TRP A 181 -11.12 -23.89 3.40
C TRP A 181 -12.00 -25.14 3.30
N ASN A 182 -11.49 -26.31 3.66
CA ASN A 182 -12.17 -27.60 3.51
C ASN A 182 -13.27 -27.84 4.56
N THR A 183 -13.25 -27.13 5.68
CA THR A 183 -14.25 -27.27 6.77
C THR A 183 -15.38 -26.23 6.66
N TYR A 184 -15.48 -25.54 5.54
CA TYR A 184 -16.45 -24.45 5.35
C TYR A 184 -17.90 -24.90 5.49
N GLN A 185 -18.24 -26.13 5.05
CA GLN A 185 -19.61 -26.63 5.09
C GLN A 185 -20.18 -26.70 6.51
N ASP A 186 -19.35 -27.03 7.50
CA ASP A 186 -19.77 -27.06 8.92
C ASP A 186 -20.23 -25.65 9.37
N ARG A 187 -19.51 -24.62 8.94
CA ARG A 187 -19.84 -23.21 9.25
C ARG A 187 -21.09 -22.72 8.50
N VAL A 188 -21.35 -23.24 7.30
CA VAL A 188 -22.61 -22.99 6.58
C VAL A 188 -23.79 -23.52 7.37
N GLU A 189 -23.70 -24.76 7.87
CA GLU A 189 -24.78 -25.38 8.66
C GLU A 189 -25.01 -24.64 9.98
N GLU A 190 -23.95 -24.11 10.61
CA GLU A 190 -24.10 -23.26 11.80
C GLU A 190 -24.84 -21.96 11.51
N SER A 191 -24.57 -21.31 10.38
CA SER A 191 -25.25 -20.08 9.98
C SER A 191 -26.70 -20.33 9.63
N LYS A 192 -27.01 -21.43 8.92
CA LYS A 192 -28.40 -21.86 8.62
C LYS A 192 -29.22 -22.07 9.88
N LYS A 193 -28.67 -22.68 10.93
CA LYS A 193 -29.38 -22.86 12.22
C LYS A 193 -29.77 -21.52 12.85
N LYS A 194 -29.02 -20.44 12.54
CA LYS A 194 -29.33 -19.07 12.98
C LYS A 194 -30.26 -18.31 12.01
N GLY A 195 -30.65 -18.93 10.90
CA GLY A 195 -31.43 -18.28 9.84
C GLY A 195 -30.64 -17.27 9.02
N LEU A 196 -29.30 -17.44 8.93
CA LEU A 196 -28.41 -16.58 8.19
C LEU A 196 -27.92 -17.29 6.92
N LEU A 197 -27.69 -16.51 5.84
CA LEU A 197 -26.98 -16.98 4.67
C LEU A 197 -25.48 -16.81 4.90
N ARG A 198 -24.65 -17.76 4.44
CA ARG A 198 -23.20 -17.68 4.52
C ARG A 198 -22.59 -17.81 3.16
N GLY A 199 -21.58 -16.99 2.88
CA GLY A 199 -20.77 -17.06 1.67
C GLY A 199 -19.30 -16.91 1.97
N ARG A 200 -18.47 -17.44 1.06
CA ARG A 200 -17.01 -17.31 1.10
C ARG A 200 -16.46 -16.96 -0.27
N ALA A 201 -15.30 -16.33 -0.27
CA ALA A 201 -14.52 -16.18 -1.49
C ALA A 201 -13.02 -16.22 -1.19
N LEU A 202 -12.28 -16.62 -2.22
CA LEU A 202 -10.85 -16.50 -2.29
C LEU A 202 -10.52 -15.66 -3.51
N THR A 203 -9.67 -14.66 -3.36
CA THR A 203 -9.20 -13.81 -4.47
C THR A 203 -7.69 -13.60 -4.37
N TYR A 204 -7.08 -13.33 -5.52
CA TYR A 204 -5.67 -13.02 -5.61
C TYR A 204 -5.46 -11.56 -6.01
N TYR A 205 -4.50 -10.87 -5.42
CA TYR A 205 -4.09 -9.54 -5.87
C TYR A 205 -2.59 -9.49 -6.15
N LEU A 206 -2.22 -8.63 -7.06
CA LEU A 206 -0.87 -8.14 -7.23
C LEU A 206 -0.96 -6.63 -7.40
N GLU A 207 -0.20 -5.90 -6.61
CA GLU A 207 -0.13 -4.45 -6.64
C GLU A 207 1.19 -4.00 -7.29
N VAL A 208 1.13 -2.93 -8.07
CA VAL A 208 2.31 -2.27 -8.62
C VAL A 208 2.61 -1.05 -7.78
N THR A 209 3.70 -1.08 -7.01
CA THR A 209 4.12 0.10 -6.24
C THR A 209 4.57 1.24 -7.15
N ALA A 210 4.56 2.47 -6.66
CA ALA A 210 4.87 3.66 -7.46
C ALA A 210 5.99 4.51 -6.84
N PRO A 211 7.22 4.00 -6.69
CA PRO A 211 8.37 4.84 -6.46
C PRO A 211 8.60 5.69 -7.71
N VAL A 212 8.70 7.01 -7.55
CA VAL A 212 8.84 7.94 -8.67
C VAL A 212 9.78 9.09 -8.33
N GLY A 213 10.61 9.48 -9.31
CA GLY A 213 11.50 10.62 -9.22
C GLY A 213 12.65 10.40 -8.25
N LYS A 214 13.18 11.51 -7.74
CA LYS A 214 14.26 11.52 -6.78
C LYS A 214 13.76 11.52 -5.35
N GLU A 215 14.44 10.78 -4.50
CA GLU A 215 14.24 10.77 -3.05
C GLU A 215 15.58 11.13 -2.38
N MET A 216 15.54 11.62 -1.15
CA MET A 216 16.72 11.84 -0.34
C MET A 216 16.73 10.99 0.91
N GLY A 217 17.95 10.61 1.32
CA GLY A 217 18.26 10.07 2.62
C GLY A 217 19.39 10.89 3.23
N LYS A 218 19.21 11.36 4.49
CA LYS A 218 20.27 12.02 5.24
C LYS A 218 20.26 11.54 6.68
N ILE A 219 21.42 11.28 7.20
CA ILE A 219 21.67 10.95 8.60
C ILE A 219 22.56 12.04 9.15
N ARG A 220 22.08 12.74 10.18
CA ARG A 220 22.77 13.86 10.80
C ARG A 220 23.02 13.57 12.27
N PHE A 221 24.26 13.72 12.72
CA PHE A 221 24.66 13.59 14.12
C PHE A 221 24.56 14.93 14.83
N ASP A 222 23.45 15.17 15.50
CA ASP A 222 23.15 16.44 16.16
C ASP A 222 24.07 16.73 17.36
N ASP A 223 24.20 18.01 17.72
CA ASP A 223 24.99 18.42 18.90
C ASP A 223 24.37 17.99 20.22
N SER A 224 23.07 17.66 20.22
CA SER A 224 22.36 17.11 21.39
C SER A 224 22.74 15.66 21.72
N GLY A 225 23.48 14.97 20.84
CA GLY A 225 23.74 13.52 20.94
C GLY A 225 22.66 12.64 20.33
N ASP A 226 21.60 13.23 19.76
CA ASP A 226 20.61 12.53 18.94
C ASP A 226 21.09 12.40 17.50
N ILE A 227 20.45 11.50 16.75
CA ILE A 227 20.70 11.31 15.32
C ILE A 227 19.41 11.55 14.56
N THR A 228 19.40 12.55 13.69
CA THR A 228 18.22 12.91 12.91
C THR A 228 18.26 12.23 11.53
N LEU A 229 17.28 11.36 11.29
CA LEU A 229 16.99 10.80 9.97
C LEU A 229 16.14 11.79 9.18
N ILE A 230 16.54 12.14 7.98
CA ILE A 230 15.83 13.10 7.12
C ILE A 230 15.45 12.40 5.82
N SER A 231 14.16 12.43 5.48
CA SER A 231 13.61 11.81 4.26
C SER A 231 12.53 12.68 3.64
N GLY A 232 12.47 12.68 2.32
CA GLY A 232 11.42 13.39 1.55
C GLY A 232 10.05 12.72 1.55
N ASN A 233 9.89 11.57 2.21
CA ASN A 233 8.60 10.97 2.49
C ASN A 233 7.86 11.73 3.60
N LEU A 234 6.57 11.44 3.81
CA LEU A 234 5.76 12.01 4.89
C LEU A 234 5.07 10.90 5.67
N ASP A 235 5.16 10.95 6.99
CA ASP A 235 4.41 10.09 7.90
C ASP A 235 3.02 10.68 8.16
N TYR A 236 1.99 9.88 7.94
CA TYR A 236 0.60 10.19 8.26
C TYR A 236 0.06 9.27 9.37
N GLY A 237 0.94 8.63 10.15
CA GLY A 237 0.63 7.66 11.18
C GLY A 237 1.02 6.22 10.83
N GLN A 238 1.76 5.99 9.74
CA GLN A 238 2.20 4.66 9.32
C GLN A 238 3.52 4.19 9.97
N GLY A 239 4.11 4.98 10.87
CA GLY A 239 5.23 4.58 11.71
C GLY A 239 6.58 4.64 11.02
N HIS A 240 6.85 5.67 10.21
CA HIS A 240 8.12 5.84 9.53
C HIS A 240 9.30 5.95 10.50
N LEU A 241 9.14 6.64 11.64
CA LEU A 241 10.21 6.71 12.63
C LEU A 241 10.68 5.32 13.02
N THR A 242 9.76 4.41 13.35
CA THR A 242 10.10 3.05 13.75
C THR A 242 10.79 2.29 12.62
N SER A 243 10.17 2.23 11.43
CA SER A 243 10.71 1.43 10.31
C SER A 243 12.04 1.96 9.78
N PHE A 244 12.22 3.28 9.70
CA PHE A 244 13.47 3.88 9.25
C PHE A 244 14.58 3.75 10.28
N SER A 245 14.24 3.90 11.58
CA SER A 245 15.20 3.67 12.66
C SER A 245 15.67 2.22 12.70
N GLN A 246 14.79 1.24 12.45
CA GLN A 246 15.18 -0.18 12.37
C GLN A 246 16.22 -0.40 11.25
N ILE A 247 15.96 0.12 10.03
CA ILE A 247 16.89 -0.03 8.90
C ILE A 247 18.28 0.54 9.25
N VAL A 248 18.31 1.75 9.82
CA VAL A 248 19.57 2.44 10.14
C VAL A 248 20.24 1.81 11.38
N SER A 249 19.47 1.40 12.38
CA SER A 249 19.95 0.70 13.58
C SER A 249 20.64 -0.61 13.20
N ASP A 250 20.01 -1.43 12.37
CA ASP A 250 20.57 -2.70 11.90
C ASP A 250 21.87 -2.50 11.10
N LYS A 251 21.96 -1.41 10.35
CA LYS A 251 23.14 -1.11 9.53
C LYS A 251 24.30 -0.49 10.32
N LEU A 252 23.99 0.41 11.26
CA LEU A 252 25.00 1.21 11.98
C LEU A 252 25.28 0.70 13.41
N GLY A 253 24.54 -0.31 13.92
CA GLY A 253 24.70 -0.78 15.29
C GLY A 253 24.35 0.27 16.36
N ILE A 254 23.52 1.25 16.02
CA ILE A 254 23.11 2.35 16.92
C ILE A 254 21.73 2.04 17.51
N PRO A 255 21.53 2.18 18.84
CA PRO A 255 20.23 1.97 19.46
C PRO A 255 19.12 2.85 18.88
N MET A 256 17.92 2.28 18.69
CA MET A 256 16.78 2.95 18.05
C MET A 256 16.34 4.25 18.76
N GLU A 257 16.53 4.33 20.08
CA GLU A 257 16.17 5.46 20.92
C GLU A 257 16.97 6.73 20.61
N LYS A 258 18.10 6.59 19.92
CA LYS A 258 18.93 7.71 19.49
C LYS A 258 18.40 8.41 18.25
N PHE A 259 17.46 7.81 17.53
CA PHE A 259 16.99 8.36 16.27
C PHE A 259 15.78 9.29 16.45
N LYS A 260 15.81 10.39 15.71
CA LYS A 260 14.69 11.29 15.44
C LYS A 260 14.39 11.29 13.95
N LEU A 261 13.17 11.63 13.57
CA LEU A 261 12.77 11.71 12.17
C LEU A 261 12.35 13.13 11.84
N LEU A 262 12.94 13.69 10.78
CA LEU A 262 12.57 14.97 10.19
C LEU A 262 12.03 14.76 8.80
N GLN A 263 10.79 15.19 8.56
CA GLN A 263 10.11 15.11 7.29
C GLN A 263 9.31 16.39 7.03
N GLY A 264 9.09 16.75 5.76
CA GLY A 264 8.23 17.88 5.37
C GLY A 264 8.81 19.27 5.61
N ASP A 265 10.07 19.41 6.02
CA ASP A 265 10.73 20.70 6.16
C ASP A 265 11.45 21.09 4.87
N SER A 266 10.92 22.10 4.17
CA SER A 266 11.49 22.58 2.89
C SER A 266 12.85 23.26 3.02
N LYS A 267 13.36 23.53 4.22
CA LYS A 267 14.72 24.03 4.43
C LYS A 267 15.76 22.92 4.41
N GLU A 268 15.36 21.72 4.79
CA GLU A 268 16.23 20.55 4.88
C GLU A 268 16.10 19.64 3.64
N LEU A 269 14.91 19.63 3.01
CA LEU A 269 14.61 18.71 1.91
C LEU A 269 15.04 19.30 0.56
N ILE A 270 15.87 18.56 -0.17
CA ILE A 270 16.31 18.88 -1.54
C ILE A 270 15.66 17.98 -2.60
N ALA A 271 15.10 16.85 -2.19
CA ALA A 271 14.35 15.91 -3.02
C ALA A 271 13.31 15.17 -2.19
N GLY A 272 12.28 14.63 -2.84
CA GLY A 272 11.22 13.85 -2.24
C GLY A 272 9.86 14.15 -2.86
N SER A 273 8.99 13.16 -2.83
CA SER A 273 7.66 13.26 -3.43
C SER A 273 6.53 12.90 -2.46
N GLY A 274 6.83 12.91 -1.16
CA GLY A 274 5.90 12.53 -0.11
C GLY A 274 5.53 11.05 -0.13
N THR A 275 4.43 10.68 0.52
CA THR A 275 3.98 9.30 0.66
C THR A 275 2.76 9.00 -0.19
N GLY A 276 2.78 7.88 -0.92
CA GLY A 276 1.70 7.37 -1.77
C GLY A 276 2.19 6.25 -2.68
N GLY A 277 1.30 5.37 -3.16
CA GLY A 277 1.68 4.27 -4.05
C GLY A 277 2.58 3.22 -3.41
N SER A 278 2.43 2.98 -2.12
CA SER A 278 3.15 1.96 -1.33
C SER A 278 4.68 2.04 -1.43
N ARG A 279 5.24 3.25 -1.52
CA ARG A 279 6.66 3.46 -1.87
C ARG A 279 7.59 3.85 -0.74
N SER A 280 7.09 4.36 0.41
CA SER A 280 7.93 5.03 1.41
C SER A 280 9.08 4.16 1.94
N ALA A 281 8.81 2.90 2.27
CA ALA A 281 9.86 1.99 2.72
C ALA A 281 10.87 1.67 1.60
N ILE A 282 10.41 1.53 0.35
CA ILE A 282 11.27 1.26 -0.80
C ILE A 282 12.16 2.45 -1.11
N SER A 283 11.59 3.66 -1.23
CA SER A 283 12.35 4.86 -1.58
C SER A 283 13.13 5.41 -0.39
N GLY A 284 12.44 5.87 0.67
CA GLY A 284 13.09 6.46 1.84
C GLY A 284 14.00 5.48 2.59
N GLY A 285 13.54 4.22 2.77
CA GLY A 285 14.35 3.19 3.43
C GLY A 285 15.63 2.86 2.68
N THR A 286 15.57 2.72 1.34
CA THR A 286 16.77 2.47 0.53
C THR A 286 17.75 3.64 0.59
N LEU A 287 17.27 4.88 0.49
CA LEU A 287 18.16 6.04 0.52
C LEU A 287 18.78 6.27 1.92
N LEU A 288 18.07 5.94 3.01
CA LEU A 288 18.63 5.94 4.36
C LEU A 288 19.67 4.82 4.53
N LEU A 289 19.46 3.65 3.94
CA LEU A 289 20.46 2.58 3.91
C LEU A 289 21.73 3.05 3.18
N SER A 290 21.60 3.67 2.00
CA SER A 290 22.74 4.23 1.26
C SER A 290 23.41 5.39 2.00
N ALA A 291 22.65 6.23 2.72
CA ALA A 291 23.22 7.26 3.59
C ALA A 291 24.04 6.65 4.74
N SER A 292 23.64 5.48 5.24
CA SER A 292 24.41 4.74 6.25
C SER A 292 25.77 4.26 5.72
N ASP A 293 25.85 3.88 4.45
CA ASP A 293 27.14 3.53 3.81
C ASP A 293 28.08 4.73 3.79
N ILE A 294 27.57 5.94 3.49
CA ILE A 294 28.36 7.18 3.54
C ILE A 294 28.84 7.47 4.97
N VAL A 295 27.98 7.25 5.98
CA VAL A 295 28.37 7.38 7.40
C VAL A 295 29.51 6.44 7.74
N ILE A 296 29.45 5.19 7.30
CA ILE A 296 30.51 4.19 7.52
C ILE A 296 31.81 4.61 6.82
N ASP A 297 31.75 5.06 5.57
CA ASP A 297 32.91 5.48 4.81
C ASP A 297 33.58 6.72 5.42
N ASN A 298 32.80 7.70 5.87
CA ASN A 298 33.32 8.85 6.62
C ASN A 298 33.96 8.38 7.93
N GLY A 299 33.30 7.47 8.65
CA GLY A 299 33.81 6.92 9.89
C GLY A 299 35.14 6.16 9.74
N LYS A 300 35.30 5.38 8.67
CA LYS A 300 36.55 4.69 8.36
C LYS A 300 37.70 5.66 8.14
N GLN A 301 37.48 6.74 7.40
CA GLN A 301 38.51 7.80 7.18
C GLN A 301 38.90 8.49 8.49
N LEU A 302 37.91 8.79 9.35
CA LEU A 302 38.16 9.47 10.61
C LEU A 302 38.81 8.56 11.66
N ALA A 303 38.38 7.29 11.74
CA ALA A 303 39.01 6.29 12.61
C ALA A 303 40.46 6.00 12.19
N ALA A 304 40.73 5.89 10.89
CA ALA A 304 42.07 5.73 10.35
C ALA A 304 42.99 6.88 10.76
N TYR A 305 42.52 8.12 10.70
CA TYR A 305 43.27 9.28 11.18
C TYR A 305 43.60 9.17 12.68
N LEU A 306 42.65 8.74 13.50
CA LEU A 306 42.87 8.55 14.94
C LEU A 306 43.83 7.41 15.25
N PHE A 307 43.77 6.33 14.49
CA PHE A 307 44.61 5.13 14.66
C PHE A 307 45.97 5.24 13.94
N GLN A 308 46.19 6.32 13.16
CA GLN A 308 47.38 6.55 12.33
C GLN A 308 47.60 5.41 11.33
N ASP A 309 46.53 4.97 10.66
CA ASP A 309 46.54 3.90 9.68
C ASP A 309 45.77 4.33 8.38
N ASN A 310 45.65 3.43 7.40
CA ASN A 310 44.90 3.67 6.17
C ASN A 310 43.42 3.32 6.33
N PRO A 311 42.49 4.08 5.71
CA PRO A 311 41.06 3.79 5.77
C PRO A 311 40.68 2.39 5.27
N GLU A 312 41.42 1.82 4.33
CA GLU A 312 41.23 0.50 3.77
C GLU A 312 41.44 -0.64 4.81
N ASN A 313 42.24 -0.36 5.85
CA ASN A 313 42.53 -1.31 6.91
C ASN A 313 41.51 -1.25 8.05
N ILE A 314 40.58 -0.27 8.02
CA ILE A 314 39.54 -0.14 9.06
C ILE A 314 38.33 -0.97 8.67
N GLU A 315 37.95 -1.87 9.54
CA GLU A 315 36.69 -2.62 9.46
C GLU A 315 35.60 -1.94 10.29
N PHE A 316 34.36 -2.09 9.85
CA PHE A 316 33.18 -1.63 10.60
C PHE A 316 32.30 -2.82 10.91
N ASN A 317 32.12 -3.11 12.21
CA ASN A 317 31.35 -4.23 12.68
C ASN A 317 30.49 -3.80 13.88
N ASP A 318 29.17 -4.02 13.79
CA ASP A 318 28.20 -3.79 14.87
C ASP A 318 28.46 -2.46 15.64
N GLY A 319 28.47 -1.35 14.91
CA GLY A 319 28.61 -0.02 15.45
C GLY A 319 30.02 0.40 15.87
N ASN A 320 31.05 -0.39 15.54
CA ASN A 320 32.44 -0.13 15.91
C ASN A 320 33.35 -0.08 14.69
N PHE A 321 34.28 0.85 14.69
CA PHE A 321 35.41 0.91 13.77
C PHE A 321 36.63 0.26 14.45
N GLU A 322 37.24 -0.71 13.78
CA GLU A 322 38.29 -1.56 14.34
C GLU A 322 39.46 -1.66 13.35
N LEU A 323 40.70 -1.67 13.88
CA LEU A 323 41.87 -2.06 13.11
C LEU A 323 42.20 -3.53 13.44
N PRO A 324 42.04 -4.48 12.50
CA PRO A 324 42.26 -5.91 12.73
C PRO A 324 43.65 -6.19 13.30
N ASN A 325 43.74 -7.17 14.16
CA ASN A 325 44.99 -7.58 14.83
C ASN A 325 45.65 -6.50 15.73
N SER A 326 44.86 -5.52 16.17
CA SER A 326 45.32 -4.47 17.09
C SER A 326 44.28 -4.26 18.22
N ASN A 327 44.61 -3.40 19.18
CA ASN A 327 43.68 -2.98 20.24
C ASN A 327 42.92 -1.69 19.87
N HIS A 328 43.08 -1.20 18.65
CA HIS A 328 42.39 0.01 18.20
C HIS A 328 40.95 -0.30 17.82
N ARG A 329 40.05 0.20 18.65
CA ARG A 329 38.60 0.11 18.48
C ARG A 329 37.94 1.36 19.02
N VAL A 330 36.94 1.86 18.30
CA VAL A 330 36.14 3.03 18.71
C VAL A 330 34.69 2.82 18.23
N SER A 331 33.72 3.05 19.09
CA SER A 331 32.31 3.02 18.65
C SER A 331 31.98 4.24 17.78
N ILE A 332 30.98 4.10 16.94
CA ILE A 332 30.51 5.21 16.07
C ILE A 332 30.12 6.47 16.85
N LEU A 333 29.53 6.31 18.06
CA LEU A 333 29.15 7.43 18.91
C LEU A 333 30.39 8.09 19.56
N GLU A 334 31.32 7.31 20.09
CA GLU A 334 32.59 7.83 20.62
C GLU A 334 33.43 8.50 19.57
N LEU A 335 33.48 7.92 18.35
CA LEU A 335 34.15 8.55 17.20
C LEU A 335 33.55 9.90 16.88
N ASN A 336 32.20 9.99 16.84
CA ASN A 336 31.51 11.26 16.59
C ASN A 336 31.89 12.32 17.63
N ASP A 337 31.93 11.96 18.91
CA ASP A 337 32.29 12.90 19.97
C ASP A 337 33.75 13.35 19.88
N GLN A 338 34.68 12.43 19.61
CA GLN A 338 36.10 12.75 19.41
C GLN A 338 36.31 13.68 18.18
N VAL A 339 35.58 13.42 17.09
CA VAL A 339 35.64 14.24 15.87
C VAL A 339 35.10 15.64 16.13
N LYS A 340 33.98 15.78 16.85
CA LYS A 340 33.45 17.10 17.27
C LYS A 340 34.45 17.89 18.10
N ASP A 341 35.17 17.24 19.01
CA ASP A 341 36.21 17.88 19.80
C ASP A 341 37.42 18.32 18.93
N LEU A 342 37.82 17.50 17.95
CA LEU A 342 38.88 17.87 17.00
C LEU A 342 38.49 19.08 16.15
N ILE A 343 37.24 19.14 15.68
CA ILE A 343 36.69 20.27 14.91
C ILE A 343 36.68 21.54 15.76
N LYS A 344 36.13 21.46 16.97
CA LYS A 344 36.07 22.59 17.91
C LYS A 344 37.43 23.17 18.22
N ASN A 345 38.45 22.32 18.36
CA ASN A 345 39.82 22.69 18.64
C ASN A 345 40.63 23.01 17.37
N LYS A 346 40.04 23.01 16.17
CA LYS A 346 40.71 23.24 14.85
C LYS A 346 41.88 22.29 14.61
N LYS A 347 41.79 21.05 15.07
CA LYS A 347 42.82 20.01 14.94
C LYS A 347 42.51 18.99 13.84
N LEU A 348 41.27 18.94 13.32
CA LEU A 348 40.91 18.05 12.23
C LEU A 348 41.40 18.59 10.90
N PRO A 349 42.14 17.82 10.10
CA PRO A 349 42.60 18.25 8.76
C PRO A 349 41.43 18.53 7.82
N ASN A 350 41.52 19.58 7.02
CA ASN A 350 40.45 20.01 6.10
C ASN A 350 40.15 19.02 4.97
N HIS A 351 41.06 18.10 4.65
CA HIS A 351 40.86 17.09 3.61
C HIS A 351 40.08 15.88 4.09
N LEU A 352 39.85 15.74 5.40
CA LEU A 352 39.02 14.67 6.00
C LEU A 352 37.57 15.11 6.07
N PRO A 353 36.62 14.12 6.16
CA PRO A 353 35.24 14.42 6.47
C PRO A 353 35.12 15.28 7.74
N GLN A 354 34.29 16.33 7.68
CA GLN A 354 34.07 17.23 8.81
C GLN A 354 32.93 16.76 9.72
N GLY A 355 32.79 15.47 9.88
CA GLY A 355 31.79 14.78 10.68
C GLY A 355 31.39 13.45 10.08
N LEU A 356 30.50 12.74 10.76
CA LEU A 356 29.99 11.44 10.30
C LEU A 356 28.77 11.54 9.38
N ASP A 357 28.15 12.72 9.24
CA ASP A 357 26.92 12.91 8.48
C ASP A 357 26.98 12.24 7.10
N GLY A 358 25.93 11.51 6.75
CA GLY A 358 25.75 10.92 5.42
C GLY A 358 24.52 11.51 4.74
N ALA A 359 24.66 11.94 3.48
CA ALA A 359 23.54 12.52 2.74
C ALA A 359 23.66 12.23 1.24
N LEU A 360 22.53 11.87 0.62
CA LEU A 360 22.43 11.71 -0.84
C LEU A 360 21.00 11.99 -1.31
N ALA A 361 20.87 12.26 -2.60
CA ALA A 361 19.59 12.37 -3.29
C ALA A 361 19.71 11.72 -4.67
N GLU A 362 19.00 10.61 -4.87
CA GLU A 362 19.12 9.78 -6.06
C GLU A 362 17.74 9.34 -6.57
N ASP A 363 17.72 8.74 -7.76
CA ASP A 363 16.53 8.14 -8.31
C ASP A 363 16.10 6.95 -7.45
N THR A 364 14.78 6.84 -7.24
CA THR A 364 14.21 5.75 -6.45
C THR A 364 14.35 4.40 -7.15
N PRO A 365 14.46 3.28 -6.40
CA PRO A 365 14.42 1.94 -6.99
C PRO A 365 13.19 1.73 -7.88
N PRO A 366 13.21 0.76 -8.81
CA PRO A 366 12.04 0.39 -9.60
C PRO A 366 10.85 -0.06 -8.76
N SER A 367 9.66 -0.13 -9.37
CA SER A 367 8.46 -0.69 -8.72
C SER A 367 8.69 -2.11 -8.23
N SER A 368 8.18 -2.41 -7.05
CA SER A 368 8.03 -3.76 -6.53
C SER A 368 6.59 -4.25 -6.70
N PHE A 369 6.38 -5.55 -6.54
CA PHE A 369 5.12 -6.22 -6.84
C PHE A 369 4.62 -7.00 -5.61
N PRO A 370 4.16 -6.29 -4.54
CA PRO A 370 3.48 -6.96 -3.44
C PRO A 370 2.25 -7.69 -3.95
N ASN A 371 2.02 -8.87 -3.40
CA ASN A 371 0.92 -9.72 -3.83
C ASN A 371 0.38 -10.54 -2.66
N GLY A 372 -0.78 -11.15 -2.84
CA GLY A 372 -1.39 -11.94 -1.79
C GLY A 372 -2.66 -12.64 -2.22
N CYS A 373 -3.04 -13.61 -1.41
CA CYS A 373 -4.30 -14.31 -1.50
C CYS A 373 -5.13 -14.02 -0.27
N HIS A 374 -6.30 -13.43 -0.45
CA HIS A 374 -7.23 -13.14 0.62
C HIS A 374 -8.43 -14.10 0.60
N VAL A 375 -8.92 -14.45 1.77
CA VAL A 375 -10.15 -15.24 1.95
C VAL A 375 -11.09 -14.50 2.89
N SER A 376 -12.35 -14.31 2.46
CA SER A 376 -13.40 -13.74 3.29
C SER A 376 -14.54 -14.72 3.49
N GLU A 377 -15.16 -14.68 4.68
CA GLU A 377 -16.46 -15.27 4.94
C GLU A 377 -17.41 -14.20 5.46
N VAL A 378 -18.62 -14.15 4.89
CA VAL A 378 -19.68 -13.23 5.31
C VAL A 378 -20.91 -13.98 5.78
N GLU A 379 -21.68 -13.36 6.67
CA GLU A 379 -23.03 -13.76 7.01
C GLU A 379 -24.01 -12.65 6.60
N ILE A 380 -25.15 -13.04 6.03
CA ILE A 380 -26.22 -12.13 5.63
C ILE A 380 -27.48 -12.49 6.40
N ASN A 381 -28.08 -11.50 7.05
CA ASN A 381 -29.39 -11.65 7.70
C ASN A 381 -30.51 -11.33 6.69
N PRO A 382 -31.27 -12.34 6.21
CA PRO A 382 -32.27 -12.10 5.17
C PRO A 382 -33.46 -11.25 5.64
N LYS A 383 -33.66 -11.12 6.96
CA LYS A 383 -34.76 -10.30 7.51
C LYS A 383 -34.42 -8.80 7.53
N THR A 384 -33.14 -8.44 7.61
CA THR A 384 -32.71 -7.06 7.79
C THR A 384 -31.80 -6.57 6.66
N GLY A 385 -31.35 -7.46 5.78
CA GLY A 385 -30.33 -7.16 4.77
C GLY A 385 -28.93 -6.90 5.35
N GLU A 386 -28.72 -7.04 6.66
CA GLU A 386 -27.42 -6.80 7.28
C GLU A 386 -26.38 -7.81 6.80
N VAL A 387 -25.26 -7.33 6.28
CA VAL A 387 -24.09 -8.13 5.88
C VAL A 387 -22.97 -7.93 6.90
N LYS A 388 -22.46 -9.03 7.46
CA LYS A 388 -21.32 -9.02 8.39
C LYS A 388 -20.13 -9.76 7.80
N LEU A 389 -18.95 -9.11 7.81
CA LEU A 389 -17.67 -9.77 7.57
C LEU A 389 -17.28 -10.55 8.83
N ILE A 390 -17.36 -11.89 8.76
CA ILE A 390 -17.14 -12.76 9.92
C ILE A 390 -15.66 -13.14 10.04
N LYS A 391 -15.04 -13.48 8.91
CA LYS A 391 -13.65 -13.94 8.83
C LYS A 391 -12.96 -13.29 7.65
N HIS A 392 -11.72 -12.84 7.88
CA HIS A 392 -10.84 -12.38 6.82
C HIS A 392 -9.43 -12.88 7.05
N ILE A 393 -8.91 -13.64 6.11
CA ILE A 393 -7.55 -14.16 6.09
C ILE A 393 -6.78 -13.43 5.00
N ALA A 394 -5.60 -12.90 5.33
CA ALA A 394 -4.74 -12.18 4.41
C ALA A 394 -3.34 -12.82 4.42
N VAL A 395 -3.05 -13.67 3.44
CA VAL A 395 -1.70 -14.21 3.22
C VAL A 395 -1.02 -13.36 2.16
N ASN A 396 0.13 -12.75 2.52
CA ASN A 396 0.74 -11.74 1.67
C ASN A 396 2.23 -11.95 1.49
N ASP A 397 2.73 -11.61 0.31
CA ASP A 397 4.13 -11.50 -0.01
C ASP A 397 4.55 -10.01 -0.08
N PHE A 398 5.24 -9.56 0.95
CA PHE A 398 5.86 -8.23 1.02
C PHE A 398 7.39 -8.30 0.96
N GLY A 399 7.94 -9.43 0.49
CA GLY A 399 9.36 -9.68 0.58
C GLY A 399 9.83 -9.75 2.04
N ASN A 400 10.96 -9.14 2.33
CA ASN A 400 11.41 -9.01 3.72
C ASN A 400 10.51 -8.05 4.49
N LEU A 401 10.21 -8.36 5.75
CA LEU A 401 9.44 -7.46 6.62
C LEU A 401 10.40 -6.67 7.52
N ILE A 402 10.35 -5.35 7.46
CA ILE A 402 11.11 -4.49 8.38
C ILE A 402 10.47 -4.54 9.76
N ASN A 403 9.15 -4.34 9.83
CA ASN A 403 8.40 -4.39 11.09
C ASN A 403 7.06 -5.12 10.87
N PRO A 404 6.93 -6.38 11.33
CA PRO A 404 5.72 -7.17 11.14
C PRO A 404 4.45 -6.53 11.71
N LEU A 405 4.54 -5.90 12.89
CA LEU A 405 3.40 -5.26 13.56
C LEU A 405 2.85 -4.07 12.73
N LEU A 406 3.75 -3.23 12.20
CA LEU A 406 3.35 -2.10 11.36
C LEU A 406 2.73 -2.60 10.04
N VAL A 407 3.28 -3.66 9.45
CA VAL A 407 2.75 -4.26 8.22
C VAL A 407 1.35 -4.82 8.43
N GLU A 408 1.14 -5.59 9.50
CA GLU A 408 -0.19 -6.10 9.87
C GLU A 408 -1.20 -4.98 10.05
N GLY A 409 -0.82 -3.92 10.78
CA GLY A 409 -1.65 -2.72 10.97
C GLY A 409 -2.02 -2.03 9.65
N GLN A 410 -1.09 -1.94 8.69
CA GLN A 410 -1.34 -1.39 7.36
C GLN A 410 -2.34 -2.26 6.57
N VAL A 411 -2.18 -3.58 6.61
CA VAL A 411 -3.06 -4.53 5.91
C VAL A 411 -4.47 -4.48 6.49
N LEU A 412 -4.61 -4.60 7.81
CA LEU A 412 -5.92 -4.53 8.50
C LEU A 412 -6.65 -3.21 8.19
N GLY A 413 -5.93 -2.08 8.31
CA GLY A 413 -6.52 -0.78 7.99
C GLY A 413 -7.00 -0.66 6.54
N GLY A 414 -6.32 -1.30 5.58
CA GLY A 414 -6.77 -1.39 4.19
C GLY A 414 -8.02 -2.26 4.01
N ILE A 415 -8.09 -3.38 4.73
CA ILE A 415 -9.25 -4.29 4.71
C ILE A 415 -10.51 -3.59 5.23
N ILE A 416 -10.40 -2.86 6.33
CA ILE A 416 -11.53 -2.11 6.90
C ILE A 416 -12.01 -1.00 5.96
N GLN A 417 -11.11 -0.35 5.23
CA GLN A 417 -11.51 0.60 4.19
C GLN A 417 -12.26 -0.07 3.03
N ALA A 418 -11.86 -1.28 2.63
CA ALA A 418 -12.62 -2.06 1.64
C ALA A 418 -14.02 -2.44 2.15
N GLN A 419 -14.11 -2.87 3.41
CA GLN A 419 -15.39 -3.15 4.06
C GLN A 419 -16.30 -1.92 4.07
N GLY A 420 -15.77 -0.75 4.44
CA GLY A 420 -16.51 0.52 4.41
C GLY A 420 -17.06 0.83 3.03
N GLN A 421 -16.23 0.75 2.00
CA GLN A 421 -16.65 1.01 0.62
C GLN A 421 -17.71 0.03 0.12
N ILE A 422 -17.67 -1.24 0.55
CA ILE A 422 -18.61 -2.26 0.10
C ILE A 422 -19.95 -2.15 0.83
N LEU A 423 -19.94 -1.93 2.14
CA LEU A 423 -21.13 -2.10 2.99
C LEU A 423 -21.77 -0.79 3.47
N MET A 424 -21.05 0.35 3.42
CA MET A 424 -21.46 1.55 4.14
C MET A 424 -21.34 2.82 3.29
N GLU A 425 -20.10 3.26 3.06
CA GLU A 425 -19.74 4.58 2.54
C GLU A 425 -20.42 4.88 1.19
N ASN A 426 -21.37 5.80 1.20
CA ASN A 426 -22.12 6.20 0.01
C ASN A 426 -22.37 7.70 -0.02
N LEU A 427 -22.06 8.33 -1.16
CA LEU A 427 -22.36 9.72 -1.42
C LEU A 427 -23.64 9.82 -2.26
N CYS A 428 -24.68 10.31 -1.63
CA CYS A 428 -26.00 10.44 -2.24
C CYS A 428 -26.28 11.90 -2.56
N TYR A 429 -26.73 12.14 -3.78
CA TYR A 429 -27.20 13.45 -4.24
C TYR A 429 -28.69 13.37 -4.58
N ASP A 430 -29.42 14.46 -4.37
CA ASP A 430 -30.79 14.57 -4.86
C ASP A 430 -30.84 14.93 -6.36
N GLU A 431 -32.05 15.05 -6.90
CA GLU A 431 -32.28 15.40 -8.31
C GLU A 431 -31.78 16.81 -8.70
N TYR A 432 -31.55 17.68 -7.72
CA TYR A 432 -31.00 19.03 -7.90
C TYR A 432 -29.50 19.11 -7.71
N GLY A 433 -28.83 17.97 -7.39
CA GLY A 433 -27.40 17.90 -7.15
C GLY A 433 -26.97 18.33 -5.74
N GLN A 434 -27.94 18.41 -4.80
CA GLN A 434 -27.63 18.66 -3.39
C GLN A 434 -27.11 17.38 -2.73
N LEU A 435 -25.96 17.46 -2.05
CA LEU A 435 -25.43 16.34 -1.28
C LEU A 435 -26.29 16.07 -0.05
N LEU A 436 -26.84 14.86 0.05
CA LEU A 436 -27.67 14.41 1.16
C LEU A 436 -26.85 13.74 2.27
N SER A 437 -25.74 13.08 1.94
CA SER A 437 -24.87 12.35 2.89
C SER A 437 -23.65 13.18 3.32
N GLY A 438 -23.87 14.43 3.74
CA GLY A 438 -22.83 15.40 4.08
C GLY A 438 -22.33 15.34 5.52
N SER A 439 -22.61 14.26 6.27
CA SER A 439 -22.13 14.04 7.63
C SER A 439 -21.62 12.63 7.83
N TYR A 440 -20.84 12.38 8.88
CA TYR A 440 -20.43 11.01 9.21
C TYR A 440 -21.59 10.11 9.65
N MET A 441 -22.72 10.67 10.07
CA MET A 441 -23.92 9.90 10.39
C MET A 441 -24.53 9.31 9.13
N ASP A 442 -24.61 10.08 8.06
CA ASP A 442 -25.23 9.69 6.79
C ASP A 442 -24.27 8.90 5.91
N TYR A 443 -22.99 9.29 5.87
CA TYR A 443 -21.95 8.63 5.09
C TYR A 443 -21.53 7.27 5.68
N THR A 444 -21.62 7.11 7.00
CA THR A 444 -21.35 5.87 7.76
C THR A 444 -19.97 5.22 7.50
N MET A 445 -18.91 5.76 8.11
CA MET A 445 -17.60 5.11 8.09
C MET A 445 -17.53 3.90 9.04
N PRO A 446 -16.71 2.88 8.74
CA PRO A 446 -16.46 1.76 9.63
C PRO A 446 -15.94 2.20 11.01
N LYS A 447 -16.38 1.53 12.04
CA LYS A 447 -15.98 1.71 13.45
C LYS A 447 -15.09 0.55 13.89
N ALA A 448 -14.43 0.68 15.03
CA ALA A 448 -13.62 -0.39 15.60
C ALA A 448 -14.43 -1.68 15.88
N ALA A 449 -15.74 -1.55 16.11
CA ALA A 449 -16.63 -2.70 16.29
C ALA A 449 -16.92 -3.50 15.00
N ASP A 450 -16.63 -2.92 13.83
CA ASP A 450 -16.89 -3.55 12.53
C ASP A 450 -15.72 -4.43 12.07
N ILE A 451 -14.62 -4.47 12.82
CA ILE A 451 -13.48 -5.37 12.57
C ILE A 451 -13.98 -6.82 12.61
N PRO A 452 -13.65 -7.66 11.61
CA PRO A 452 -14.07 -9.05 11.59
C PRO A 452 -13.54 -9.79 12.83
N LYS A 453 -14.37 -10.60 13.46
CA LYS A 453 -14.02 -11.35 14.68
C LYS A 453 -12.84 -12.29 14.48
N GLN A 454 -12.68 -12.82 13.28
CA GLN A 454 -11.56 -13.66 12.88
C GLN A 454 -10.76 -12.95 11.79
N PHE A 455 -9.71 -12.26 12.20
CA PHE A 455 -8.70 -11.71 11.30
C PHE A 455 -7.38 -12.45 11.49
N VAL A 456 -6.78 -12.87 10.38
CA VAL A 456 -5.45 -13.50 10.37
C VAL A 456 -4.60 -12.85 9.29
N PHE A 457 -3.49 -12.27 9.70
CA PHE A 457 -2.40 -11.88 8.81
C PHE A 457 -1.33 -12.97 8.80
N LYS A 458 -0.87 -13.38 7.61
CA LYS A 458 0.26 -14.30 7.44
C LYS A 458 1.20 -13.76 6.37
N SER A 459 2.48 -13.75 6.65
CA SER A 459 3.53 -13.44 5.67
C SER A 459 3.97 -14.71 4.93
N HIS A 460 4.12 -14.59 3.61
CA HIS A 460 4.72 -15.60 2.72
C HIS A 460 5.84 -14.92 1.93
N PRO A 461 7.05 -14.76 2.52
CA PRO A 461 8.05 -13.84 1.99
C PRO A 461 8.76 -14.42 0.75
N VAL A 462 8.71 -13.67 -0.35
CA VAL A 462 9.56 -13.85 -1.54
C VAL A 462 10.29 -12.53 -1.79
N PRO A 463 11.59 -12.43 -1.42
CA PRO A 463 12.31 -11.17 -1.48
C PRO A 463 12.30 -10.53 -2.87
N CYS A 464 12.09 -9.20 -2.89
CA CYS A 464 12.23 -8.38 -4.08
C CYS A 464 13.68 -8.33 -4.53
N LYS A 465 13.91 -8.39 -5.84
CA LYS A 465 15.27 -8.37 -6.43
C LYS A 465 15.69 -6.99 -6.90
N THR A 466 14.79 -6.02 -6.88
CA THR A 466 15.02 -4.67 -7.46
C THR A 466 15.39 -3.60 -6.43
N ASN A 467 15.43 -3.95 -5.13
CA ASN A 467 15.93 -3.07 -4.09
C ASN A 467 16.77 -3.84 -3.05
N PRO A 468 17.75 -3.17 -2.41
CA PRO A 468 18.70 -3.86 -1.50
C PRO A 468 18.07 -4.38 -0.21
N LEU A 469 16.92 -3.85 0.21
CA LEU A 469 16.20 -4.30 1.39
C LEU A 469 15.39 -5.58 1.13
N GLY A 470 15.19 -5.96 -0.15
CA GLY A 470 14.37 -7.10 -0.54
C GLY A 470 12.88 -6.95 -0.19
N ILE A 471 12.42 -5.72 0.06
CA ILE A 471 11.05 -5.41 0.49
C ILE A 471 10.10 -5.17 -0.67
N LYS A 472 8.79 -5.37 -0.43
CA LYS A 472 7.70 -4.92 -1.30
C LYS A 472 6.77 -4.04 -0.49
N GLY A 473 6.25 -2.96 -1.10
CA GLY A 473 5.41 -2.00 -0.37
C GLY A 473 4.06 -2.60 0.04
N CYS A 474 3.63 -2.38 1.28
CA CYS A 474 2.37 -2.95 1.82
C CYS A 474 1.24 -1.92 1.97
N GLY A 475 1.51 -0.62 1.72
CA GLY A 475 0.62 0.48 2.10
C GLY A 475 -0.80 0.41 1.56
N GLU A 476 -1.01 -0.13 0.37
CA GLU A 476 -2.30 -0.18 -0.34
C GLU A 476 -2.79 -1.62 -0.57
N ALA A 477 -2.02 -2.61 -0.15
CA ALA A 477 -2.27 -4.03 -0.38
C ALA A 477 -3.59 -4.53 0.24
N GLY A 478 -3.86 -4.15 1.49
CA GLY A 478 -5.06 -4.62 2.21
C GLY A 478 -6.35 -4.32 1.49
N ILE A 479 -6.51 -3.10 0.95
CA ILE A 479 -7.72 -2.73 0.21
C ILE A 479 -7.76 -3.40 -1.17
N SER A 480 -6.60 -3.58 -1.82
CA SER A 480 -6.52 -4.24 -3.13
C SER A 480 -6.98 -5.70 -3.08
N GLY A 481 -6.61 -6.43 -2.04
CA GLY A 481 -7.05 -7.81 -1.84
C GLY A 481 -8.48 -7.92 -1.31
N ALA A 482 -8.85 -7.10 -0.33
CA ALA A 482 -10.13 -7.25 0.37
C ALA A 482 -11.35 -6.84 -0.45
N LEU A 483 -11.23 -5.83 -1.31
CA LEU A 483 -12.36 -5.31 -2.08
C LEU A 483 -13.05 -6.40 -2.92
N PRO A 484 -12.35 -7.14 -3.79
CA PRO A 484 -12.97 -8.23 -4.53
C PRO A 484 -13.36 -9.42 -3.65
N THR A 485 -12.58 -9.69 -2.57
CA THR A 485 -12.81 -10.89 -1.76
C THR A 485 -14.12 -10.79 -0.99
N ILE A 486 -14.37 -9.66 -0.33
CA ILE A 486 -15.62 -9.45 0.42
C ILE A 486 -16.82 -9.44 -0.54
N MET A 487 -16.69 -8.74 -1.68
CA MET A 487 -17.77 -8.67 -2.66
C MET A 487 -18.12 -10.03 -3.26
N ASN A 488 -17.10 -10.84 -3.60
CA ASN A 488 -17.31 -12.18 -4.11
C ASN A 488 -17.88 -13.14 -3.04
N ALA A 489 -17.54 -12.96 -1.76
CA ALA A 489 -18.17 -13.72 -0.67
C ALA A 489 -19.67 -13.40 -0.51
N ILE A 490 -20.06 -12.14 -0.72
CA ILE A 490 -21.48 -11.75 -0.73
C ILE A 490 -22.21 -12.42 -1.92
N VAL A 491 -21.60 -12.39 -3.10
CA VAL A 491 -22.15 -13.06 -4.29
C VAL A 491 -22.29 -14.57 -4.07
N ASP A 492 -21.28 -15.20 -3.48
CA ASP A 492 -21.33 -16.63 -3.15
C ASP A 492 -22.47 -16.98 -2.19
N ALA A 493 -22.71 -16.12 -1.18
CA ALA A 493 -23.84 -16.29 -0.26
C ALA A 493 -25.20 -16.24 -0.97
N LEU A 494 -25.37 -15.38 -1.96
CA LEU A 494 -26.60 -15.27 -2.74
C LEU A 494 -26.76 -16.44 -3.70
N GLU A 495 -25.77 -16.70 -4.55
CA GLU A 495 -25.81 -17.76 -5.57
C GLU A 495 -25.99 -19.16 -4.95
N SER A 496 -25.34 -19.44 -3.82
CA SER A 496 -25.49 -20.69 -3.07
C SER A 496 -26.90 -20.91 -2.50
N ASN A 497 -27.72 -19.87 -2.45
CA ASN A 497 -29.11 -19.92 -2.01
C ASN A 497 -30.09 -19.64 -3.16
N GLY A 498 -29.66 -19.72 -4.42
CA GLY A 498 -30.50 -19.58 -5.61
C GLY A 498 -30.92 -18.15 -5.94
N ILE A 499 -30.21 -17.14 -5.41
CA ILE A 499 -30.47 -15.72 -5.63
C ILE A 499 -29.39 -15.16 -6.56
N ASP A 500 -29.78 -14.52 -7.66
CA ASP A 500 -28.82 -13.97 -8.65
C ASP A 500 -28.05 -12.78 -8.06
N GLY A 501 -26.78 -13.02 -7.75
CA GLY A 501 -25.83 -12.01 -7.27
C GLY A 501 -24.77 -11.60 -8.30
N LYS A 502 -24.76 -12.18 -9.51
CA LYS A 502 -23.69 -12.04 -10.50
C LYS A 502 -23.39 -10.60 -10.90
N ASN A 503 -24.42 -9.75 -10.94
CA ASN A 503 -24.32 -8.36 -11.34
C ASN A 503 -24.41 -7.38 -10.17
N LEU A 504 -24.32 -7.88 -8.93
CA LEU A 504 -24.34 -7.04 -7.74
C LEU A 504 -23.19 -6.04 -7.73
N ASN A 505 -23.49 -4.76 -7.49
CA ASN A 505 -22.54 -3.66 -7.42
C ASN A 505 -22.51 -3.05 -6.01
N MET A 506 -21.35 -2.52 -5.60
CA MET A 506 -21.20 -1.76 -4.37
C MET A 506 -21.77 -0.33 -4.49
N PRO A 507 -22.16 0.33 -3.39
CA PRO A 507 -22.22 -0.26 -2.07
C PRO A 507 -23.37 -1.25 -1.93
N VAL A 508 -23.19 -2.25 -1.05
CA VAL A 508 -24.20 -3.26 -0.70
C VAL A 508 -24.73 -2.90 0.69
N THR A 509 -25.54 -1.83 0.75
CA THR A 509 -26.17 -1.40 1.99
C THR A 509 -27.20 -2.43 2.47
N SER A 510 -27.56 -2.39 3.75
CA SER A 510 -28.59 -3.29 4.30
C SER A 510 -29.94 -3.14 3.59
N GLU A 511 -30.32 -1.93 3.21
CA GLU A 511 -31.51 -1.65 2.42
C GLU A 511 -31.48 -2.38 1.07
N LYS A 512 -30.42 -2.13 0.28
CA LYS A 512 -30.23 -2.77 -1.03
C LYS A 512 -30.20 -4.29 -0.94
N MET A 513 -29.55 -4.84 0.10
CA MET A 513 -29.53 -6.28 0.31
C MET A 513 -30.92 -6.82 0.68
N TRP A 514 -31.65 -6.10 1.52
CA TRP A 514 -33.01 -6.47 1.88
C TRP A 514 -33.95 -6.48 0.66
N GLU A 515 -33.87 -5.48 -0.21
CA GLU A 515 -34.63 -5.43 -1.47
C GLU A 515 -34.35 -6.64 -2.38
N ILE A 516 -33.08 -7.08 -2.45
CA ILE A 516 -32.69 -8.27 -3.26
C ILE A 516 -33.26 -9.56 -2.66
N LEU A 517 -33.41 -9.61 -1.36
CA LEU A 517 -33.84 -10.80 -0.62
C LEU A 517 -35.38 -10.88 -0.43
N SER A 518 -36.12 -9.78 -0.63
CA SER A 518 -37.56 -9.68 -0.53
C SER A 518 -38.26 -10.06 -1.83
#